data_fc5696d3e4461c260a4bc216ce61508c
#
_entry.id   fc5696d3e4461c260a4bc216ce61508c
#
_cell.length_a   1.000
_cell.length_b   1.000
_cell.length_c   1.000
_cell.angle_alpha   90.00
_cell.angle_beta   90.00
_cell.angle_gamma   90.00
#
_symmetry.space_group_name_H-M   'P 1'
#
loop_
_entity.id
_entity.type
_entity.pdbx_description
1 polymer ?
#
loop_
_entity_poly.entity_id
_entity_poly.type
_entity_poly.pdbx_seq_one_letter_code
_entity_poly.pdbx_strand_id
1 'polypeptide(L)'
;MERDQATELIHNLLRGMISKKASDLFITTGFPPAFKVDGQMKPVSNQALTSAHTQELARSIMNDRQAAEFEATHECNFAISPHGIGRFRVNVFMQQQHVGMVLRTITTKIPDLDAMGLPPVLKDIVMTKRGLVILVGGTGSGKSTTLAAMIGHRNKNSYGHIITIEDPVEYVHDHINCIITHREVGVDTENWHNALKNTLRQAPDVILIGEIRDRETMEYAVAFAETGHLCMATLHANSANQALDRIINFFPEERREQLLMDLSLNIKALVSQRLIPKKDGAGRACAMEILLNSPLIADLIFKGEVNAIKEVMAKSRELGMETFDGALFTLFEEGKISYEDALKNADSVNDLRLRIKLQSKSSTDRDVMSGTENLKMT
;
A
#
# COMPACT_ATOMS: atom_id res chain seq x y z
N MET A 1 -15.76 30.84 -19.50
CA MET A 1 -14.32 31.12 -19.17
C MET A 1 -13.49 30.59 -20.35
N GLU A 2 -12.45 31.32 -20.76
CA GLU A 2 -11.57 30.78 -21.80
C GLU A 2 -10.74 29.62 -21.21
N ARG A 3 -10.32 28.65 -22.08
CA ARG A 3 -9.63 27.42 -21.64
C ARG A 3 -8.37 27.72 -20.80
N ASP A 4 -7.59 28.72 -21.23
CA ASP A 4 -6.36 29.12 -20.52
C ASP A 4 -6.64 29.67 -19.12
N GLN A 5 -7.69 30.47 -18.97
CA GLN A 5 -8.14 30.99 -17.67
C GLN A 5 -8.61 29.86 -16.74
N ALA A 6 -9.35 28.89 -17.30
CA ALA A 6 -9.79 27.73 -16.54
C ALA A 6 -8.60 26.86 -16.08
N THR A 7 -7.62 26.63 -16.94
CA THR A 7 -6.40 25.90 -16.61
C THR A 7 -5.59 26.62 -15.53
N GLU A 8 -5.45 27.95 -15.64
CA GLU A 8 -4.72 28.72 -14.64
C GLU A 8 -5.43 28.72 -13.28
N LEU A 9 -6.76 28.80 -13.27
CA LEU A 9 -7.54 28.69 -12.03
C LEU A 9 -7.32 27.32 -11.36
N ILE A 10 -7.36 26.23 -12.12
CA ILE A 10 -7.04 24.90 -11.58
C ILE A 10 -5.61 24.87 -11.02
N HIS A 11 -4.63 25.37 -11.74
CA HIS A 11 -3.24 25.40 -11.27
C HIS A 11 -3.09 26.20 -9.96
N ASN A 12 -3.80 27.32 -9.83
CA ASN A 12 -3.80 28.11 -8.60
C ASN A 12 -4.45 27.38 -7.43
N LEU A 13 -5.55 26.67 -7.67
CA LEU A 13 -6.18 25.80 -6.69
C LEU A 13 -5.24 24.66 -6.26
N LEU A 14 -4.53 24.02 -7.20
CA LEU A 14 -3.57 22.96 -6.90
C LEU A 14 -2.37 23.47 -6.09
N ARG A 15 -1.82 24.66 -6.40
CA ARG A 15 -0.79 25.31 -5.56
C ARG A 15 -1.30 25.56 -4.15
N GLY A 16 -2.54 26.05 -4.02
CA GLY A 16 -3.20 26.24 -2.73
C GLY A 16 -3.38 24.94 -1.96
N MET A 17 -3.75 23.86 -2.65
CA MET A 17 -3.88 22.52 -2.09
C MET A 17 -2.57 22.01 -1.48
N ILE A 18 -1.45 22.14 -2.20
CA ILE A 18 -0.12 21.77 -1.71
C ILE A 18 0.29 22.62 -0.50
N SER A 19 0.14 23.97 -0.59
CA SER A 19 0.55 24.87 0.48
C SER A 19 -0.21 24.67 1.78
N LYS A 20 -1.48 24.26 1.71
CA LYS A 20 -2.33 23.95 2.86
C LYS A 20 -2.28 22.48 3.29
N LYS A 21 -1.47 21.66 2.66
CA LYS A 21 -1.37 20.20 2.89
C LYS A 21 -2.73 19.51 2.80
N ALA A 22 -3.57 19.95 1.87
CA ALA A 22 -4.86 19.35 1.64
C ALA A 22 -4.71 17.99 0.94
N SER A 23 -5.52 17.03 1.33
CA SER A 23 -5.55 15.70 0.68
C SER A 23 -6.30 15.72 -0.64
N ASP A 24 -7.40 16.45 -0.67
CA ASP A 24 -8.33 16.48 -1.81
C ASP A 24 -8.82 17.91 -2.08
N LEU A 25 -9.08 18.21 -3.36
CA LEU A 25 -9.81 19.39 -3.85
C LEU A 25 -11.13 18.91 -4.46
N PHE A 26 -12.22 19.50 -4.04
CA PHE A 26 -13.56 19.24 -4.53
C PHE A 26 -14.06 20.42 -5.36
N ILE A 27 -14.56 20.12 -6.55
CA ILE A 27 -15.16 21.07 -7.47
C ILE A 27 -16.54 20.54 -7.84
N THR A 28 -17.58 21.29 -7.44
CA THR A 28 -18.97 20.91 -7.69
C THR A 28 -19.84 22.15 -7.92
N THR A 29 -20.94 21.96 -8.63
CA THR A 29 -21.92 23.04 -8.89
C THR A 29 -22.64 23.42 -7.60
N GLY A 30 -22.87 24.73 -7.41
CA GLY A 30 -23.62 25.25 -6.28
C GLY A 30 -22.80 25.41 -4.99
N PHE A 31 -21.50 25.08 -5.03
CA PHE A 31 -20.58 25.22 -3.89
C PHE A 31 -19.25 25.84 -4.34
N PRO A 32 -18.54 26.59 -3.47
CA PRO A 32 -17.19 27.05 -3.76
C PRO A 32 -16.21 25.88 -3.90
N PRO A 33 -15.11 26.02 -4.67
CA PRO A 33 -14.02 25.04 -4.59
C PRO A 33 -13.61 24.81 -3.14
N ALA A 34 -13.44 23.57 -2.72
CA ALA A 34 -13.15 23.25 -1.32
C ALA A 34 -12.00 22.26 -1.17
N PHE A 35 -11.15 22.52 -0.19
CA PHE A 35 -10.07 21.62 0.20
C PHE A 35 -10.51 20.71 1.34
N LYS A 36 -10.02 19.47 1.34
CA LYS A 36 -10.06 18.59 2.51
C LYS A 36 -8.74 18.68 3.25
N VAL A 37 -8.75 19.27 4.43
CA VAL A 37 -7.57 19.47 5.29
C VAL A 37 -7.86 18.82 6.64
N ASP A 38 -7.04 17.87 7.06
CA ASP A 38 -7.21 17.11 8.31
C ASP A 38 -8.63 16.49 8.46
N GLY A 39 -9.16 15.98 7.33
CA GLY A 39 -10.48 15.38 7.28
C GLY A 39 -11.66 16.35 7.20
N GLN A 40 -11.42 17.66 7.31
CA GLN A 40 -12.45 18.70 7.27
C GLN A 40 -12.50 19.42 5.92
N MET A 41 -13.71 19.71 5.46
CA MET A 41 -13.95 20.50 4.24
C MET A 41 -13.80 22.00 4.54
N LYS A 42 -12.90 22.65 3.78
CA LYS A 42 -12.61 24.08 3.90
C LYS A 42 -12.81 24.78 2.56
N PRO A 43 -13.86 25.58 2.38
CA PRO A 43 -14.06 26.37 1.16
C PRO A 43 -12.85 27.28 0.89
N VAL A 44 -12.48 27.43 -0.38
CA VAL A 44 -11.35 28.26 -0.82
C VAL A 44 -11.77 29.71 -1.05
N SER A 45 -13.05 29.90 -1.40
CA SER A 45 -13.66 31.23 -1.67
C SER A 45 -15.10 31.26 -1.14
N ASN A 46 -15.74 32.38 -1.24
CA ASN A 46 -17.17 32.53 -0.90
C ASN A 46 -18.08 32.41 -2.13
N GLN A 47 -17.51 32.28 -3.32
CA GLN A 47 -18.27 32.24 -4.56
C GLN A 47 -18.53 30.78 -4.99
N ALA A 48 -19.80 30.41 -5.08
CA ALA A 48 -20.22 29.11 -5.60
C ALA A 48 -19.97 29.02 -7.12
N LEU A 49 -19.59 27.82 -7.56
CA LEU A 49 -19.40 27.52 -8.98
C LEU A 49 -20.75 27.28 -9.67
N THR A 50 -20.87 27.74 -10.90
CA THR A 50 -22.00 27.41 -11.77
C THR A 50 -21.71 26.11 -12.54
N SER A 51 -22.76 25.52 -13.14
CA SER A 51 -22.60 24.34 -14.01
C SER A 51 -21.65 24.59 -15.18
N ALA A 52 -21.68 25.78 -15.77
CA ALA A 52 -20.74 26.18 -16.82
C ALA A 52 -19.29 26.20 -16.31
N HIS A 53 -19.07 26.74 -15.12
CA HIS A 53 -17.73 26.78 -14.50
C HIS A 53 -17.17 25.36 -14.27
N THR A 54 -17.95 24.44 -13.70
CA THR A 54 -17.45 23.08 -13.41
C THR A 54 -17.15 22.33 -14.70
N GLN A 55 -17.95 22.48 -15.75
CA GLN A 55 -17.73 21.87 -17.06
C GLN A 55 -16.46 22.40 -17.73
N GLU A 56 -16.27 23.74 -17.74
CA GLU A 56 -15.09 24.38 -18.33
C GLU A 56 -13.81 24.02 -17.58
N LEU A 57 -13.84 23.98 -16.25
CA LEU A 57 -12.71 23.56 -15.43
C LEU A 57 -12.32 22.09 -15.70
N ALA A 58 -13.29 21.18 -15.76
CA ALA A 58 -13.03 19.78 -16.09
C ALA A 58 -12.45 19.65 -17.52
N ARG A 59 -13.06 20.32 -18.48
CA ARG A 59 -12.61 20.25 -19.88
C ARG A 59 -11.22 20.85 -20.08
N SER A 60 -10.83 21.84 -19.29
CA SER A 60 -9.53 22.52 -19.41
C SER A 60 -8.34 21.61 -19.14
N ILE A 61 -8.51 20.58 -18.28
CA ILE A 61 -7.46 19.64 -17.87
C ILE A 61 -7.56 18.26 -18.54
N MET A 62 -8.57 18.05 -19.37
CA MET A 62 -8.74 16.82 -20.17
C MET A 62 -8.07 16.96 -21.53
N ASN A 63 -7.46 15.87 -22.01
CA ASN A 63 -7.14 15.71 -23.43
C ASN A 63 -8.40 15.24 -24.21
N ASP A 64 -8.29 15.17 -25.55
CA ASP A 64 -9.44 14.85 -26.39
C ASP A 64 -9.97 13.42 -26.19
N ARG A 65 -9.10 12.44 -25.89
CA ARG A 65 -9.50 11.07 -25.57
C ARG A 65 -10.29 11.03 -24.26
N GLN A 66 -9.78 11.66 -23.21
CA GLN A 66 -10.44 11.72 -21.89
C GLN A 66 -11.80 12.43 -21.96
N ALA A 67 -11.88 13.47 -22.78
CA ALA A 67 -13.13 14.17 -22.97
C ALA A 67 -14.16 13.31 -23.71
N ALA A 68 -13.76 12.59 -24.75
CA ALA A 68 -14.65 11.67 -25.47
C ALA A 68 -15.10 10.51 -24.57
N GLU A 69 -14.21 9.97 -23.71
CA GLU A 69 -14.56 8.98 -22.69
C GLU A 69 -15.59 9.51 -21.71
N PHE A 70 -15.38 10.72 -21.18
CA PHE A 70 -16.31 11.35 -20.25
C PHE A 70 -17.68 11.62 -20.87
N GLU A 71 -17.72 12.08 -22.12
CA GLU A 71 -18.99 12.30 -22.86
C GLU A 71 -19.77 10.99 -23.08
N ALA A 72 -19.06 9.87 -23.25
CA ALA A 72 -19.68 8.56 -23.49
C ALA A 72 -20.13 7.85 -22.21
N THR A 73 -19.35 7.97 -21.12
CA THR A 73 -19.52 7.16 -19.90
C THR A 73 -20.01 7.96 -18.68
N HIS A 74 -19.95 9.30 -18.76
CA HIS A 74 -20.22 10.23 -17.66
C HIS A 74 -19.23 10.13 -16.49
N GLU A 75 -18.12 9.41 -16.68
CA GLU A 75 -17.01 9.29 -15.73
C GLU A 75 -15.67 9.29 -16.48
N CYS A 76 -14.65 9.86 -15.86
CA CYS A 76 -13.28 9.77 -16.36
C CYS A 76 -12.28 9.87 -15.22
N ASN A 77 -11.32 8.95 -15.20
CA ASN A 77 -10.22 8.93 -14.24
C ASN A 77 -8.89 9.14 -14.97
N PHE A 78 -8.08 10.06 -14.50
CA PHE A 78 -6.78 10.34 -15.08
C PHE A 78 -5.85 11.01 -14.07
N ALA A 79 -4.56 11.10 -14.42
CA ALA A 79 -3.59 11.86 -13.63
C ALA A 79 -3.15 13.11 -14.40
N ILE A 80 -2.85 14.17 -13.67
CA ILE A 80 -2.21 15.38 -14.20
C ILE A 80 -0.94 15.69 -13.43
N SER A 81 0.07 16.19 -14.11
CA SER A 81 1.36 16.58 -13.52
C SER A 81 1.76 17.99 -13.98
N PRO A 82 1.06 19.05 -13.52
CA PRO A 82 1.40 20.41 -13.90
C PRO A 82 2.83 20.75 -13.44
N HIS A 83 3.63 21.29 -14.36
CA HIS A 83 5.04 21.58 -14.10
C HIS A 83 5.23 22.47 -12.86
N GLY A 84 6.10 22.05 -11.95
CA GLY A 84 6.44 22.81 -10.74
C GLY A 84 5.35 22.83 -9.65
N ILE A 85 4.25 22.09 -9.80
CA ILE A 85 3.16 22.06 -8.81
C ILE A 85 3.11 20.70 -8.11
N GLY A 86 3.01 19.61 -8.86
CA GLY A 86 2.91 18.27 -8.30
C GLY A 86 2.15 17.31 -9.20
N ARG A 87 1.84 16.11 -8.70
CA ARG A 87 1.03 15.11 -9.39
C ARG A 87 -0.30 14.92 -8.66
N PHE A 88 -1.38 14.86 -9.44
CA PHE A 88 -2.74 14.77 -8.91
C PHE A 88 -3.54 13.72 -9.68
N ARG A 89 -4.26 12.88 -8.96
CA ARG A 89 -5.30 12.03 -9.52
C ARG A 89 -6.57 12.83 -9.65
N VAL A 90 -7.21 12.75 -10.78
CA VAL A 90 -8.46 13.44 -11.09
C VAL A 90 -9.54 12.41 -11.36
N ASN A 91 -10.66 12.51 -10.65
CA ASN A 91 -11.89 11.82 -10.98
C ASN A 91 -12.92 12.87 -11.40
N VAL A 92 -13.43 12.79 -12.60
CA VAL A 92 -14.52 13.62 -13.14
C VAL A 92 -15.76 12.76 -13.31
N PHE A 93 -16.90 13.25 -12.86
CA PHE A 93 -18.16 12.50 -12.87
C PHE A 93 -19.37 13.42 -13.08
N MET A 94 -20.48 12.82 -13.51
CA MET A 94 -21.76 13.52 -13.58
C MET A 94 -22.58 13.27 -12.30
N GLN A 95 -23.17 14.34 -11.73
CA GLN A 95 -24.13 14.28 -10.65
C GLN A 95 -25.28 15.26 -10.92
N GLN A 96 -26.53 14.80 -10.79
CA GLN A 96 -27.72 15.67 -11.03
C GLN A 96 -27.61 16.49 -12.32
N GLN A 97 -27.10 15.89 -13.39
CA GLN A 97 -26.84 16.52 -14.69
C GLN A 97 -25.76 17.65 -14.68
N HIS A 98 -24.95 17.74 -13.63
CA HIS A 98 -23.84 18.67 -13.53
C HIS A 98 -22.52 17.94 -13.38
N VAL A 99 -21.46 18.55 -13.92
CA VAL A 99 -20.09 18.02 -13.78
C VAL A 99 -19.58 18.27 -12.37
N GLY A 100 -19.08 17.24 -11.73
CA GLY A 100 -18.28 17.31 -10.52
C GLY A 100 -16.89 16.75 -10.74
N MET A 101 -15.90 17.18 -9.99
CA MET A 101 -14.59 16.54 -9.96
C MET A 101 -13.93 16.60 -8.60
N VAL A 102 -13.13 15.58 -8.34
CA VAL A 102 -12.27 15.47 -7.16
C VAL A 102 -10.83 15.27 -7.62
N LEU A 103 -9.93 16.10 -7.10
CA LEU A 103 -8.51 16.01 -7.35
C LEU A 103 -7.80 15.63 -6.05
N ARG A 104 -7.02 14.54 -6.09
CA ARG A 104 -6.25 14.04 -4.94
C ARG A 104 -4.76 14.23 -5.17
N THR A 105 -4.04 14.73 -4.18
CA THR A 105 -2.59 14.86 -4.23
C THR A 105 -1.94 13.48 -4.23
N ILE A 106 -1.06 13.23 -5.19
CA ILE A 106 -0.15 12.06 -5.20
C ILE A 106 1.17 12.50 -4.60
N THR A 107 1.63 11.78 -3.59
CA THR A 107 2.86 12.10 -2.87
C THR A 107 4.07 11.77 -3.73
N THR A 108 4.93 12.76 -4.00
CA THR A 108 6.19 12.57 -4.73
C THR A 108 7.39 12.39 -3.81
N LYS A 109 7.25 12.72 -2.51
CA LYS A 109 8.30 12.54 -1.54
C LYS A 109 8.36 11.08 -1.10
N ILE A 110 9.38 10.37 -1.56
CA ILE A 110 9.63 8.97 -1.19
C ILE A 110 10.11 8.92 0.26
N PRO A 111 9.44 8.13 1.13
CA PRO A 111 9.89 7.97 2.51
C PRO A 111 11.22 7.22 2.54
N ASP A 112 12.07 7.60 3.49
CA ASP A 112 13.33 6.90 3.72
C ASP A 112 13.10 5.69 4.64
N LEU A 113 13.59 4.52 4.21
CA LEU A 113 13.35 3.26 4.91
C LEU A 113 13.96 3.26 6.34
N ASP A 114 15.11 3.92 6.51
CA ASP A 114 15.75 4.07 7.82
C ASP A 114 14.96 4.99 8.74
N ALA A 115 14.49 6.11 8.21
CA ALA A 115 13.72 7.10 8.97
C ALA A 115 12.35 6.58 9.42
N MET A 116 11.82 5.54 8.77
CA MET A 116 10.53 4.94 9.14
C MET A 116 10.61 4.05 10.37
N GLY A 117 11.81 3.67 10.83
CA GLY A 117 11.99 2.76 11.97
C GLY A 117 11.41 1.36 11.75
N LEU A 118 11.40 0.90 10.49
CA LEU A 118 10.93 -0.43 10.11
C LEU A 118 12.01 -1.50 10.31
N PRO A 119 11.65 -2.78 10.39
CA PRO A 119 12.61 -3.87 10.56
C PRO A 119 13.70 -3.85 9.50
N PRO A 120 15.00 -3.93 9.89
CA PRO A 120 16.13 -3.84 8.96
C PRO A 120 16.12 -4.90 7.85
N VAL A 121 15.55 -6.07 8.10
CA VAL A 121 15.42 -7.17 7.14
C VAL A 121 14.72 -6.77 5.84
N LEU A 122 13.90 -5.72 5.84
CA LEU A 122 13.27 -5.20 4.63
C LEU A 122 14.28 -4.70 3.60
N LYS A 123 15.45 -4.23 4.05
CA LYS A 123 16.55 -3.84 3.15
C LYS A 123 17.12 -5.06 2.44
N ASP A 124 17.34 -6.14 3.17
CA ASP A 124 17.86 -7.38 2.60
C ASP A 124 16.84 -7.99 1.62
N ILE A 125 15.56 -7.97 1.99
CA ILE A 125 14.46 -8.45 1.13
C ILE A 125 14.45 -7.71 -0.22
N VAL A 126 14.48 -6.38 -0.21
CA VAL A 126 14.39 -5.60 -1.46
C VAL A 126 15.67 -5.67 -2.29
N MET A 127 16.80 -6.03 -1.69
CA MET A 127 18.08 -6.19 -2.39
C MET A 127 18.28 -7.60 -2.95
N THR A 128 17.36 -8.55 -2.71
CA THR A 128 17.43 -9.88 -3.33
C THR A 128 17.38 -9.78 -4.86
N LYS A 129 18.05 -10.73 -5.51
CA LYS A 129 18.14 -10.72 -6.98
C LYS A 129 16.83 -11.18 -7.64
N ARG A 130 16.16 -12.17 -7.05
CA ARG A 130 14.95 -12.80 -7.62
C ARG A 130 14.04 -13.35 -6.54
N GLY A 131 12.81 -13.60 -6.91
CA GLY A 131 11.79 -14.24 -6.09
C GLY A 131 10.58 -13.34 -5.90
N LEU A 132 9.60 -13.82 -5.15
CA LEU A 132 8.32 -13.18 -4.91
C LEU A 132 8.26 -12.61 -3.50
N VAL A 133 7.99 -11.32 -3.38
CA VAL A 133 7.77 -10.59 -2.12
C VAL A 133 6.38 -9.98 -2.13
N ILE A 134 5.55 -10.31 -1.16
CA ILE A 134 4.19 -9.79 -1.09
C ILE A 134 3.99 -9.01 0.21
N LEU A 135 3.61 -7.74 0.09
CA LEU A 135 3.16 -6.93 1.22
C LEU A 135 1.66 -7.12 1.42
N VAL A 136 1.29 -7.45 2.65
CA VAL A 136 -0.05 -7.87 3.03
C VAL A 136 -0.64 -6.89 4.05
N GLY A 137 -1.93 -6.62 3.96
CA GLY A 137 -2.62 -5.74 4.91
C GLY A 137 -3.89 -5.16 4.33
N GLY A 138 -4.75 -4.64 5.20
CA GLY A 138 -5.96 -3.92 4.81
C GLY A 138 -5.67 -2.59 4.11
N THR A 139 -6.73 -1.94 3.64
CA THR A 139 -6.63 -0.58 3.10
C THR A 139 -6.15 0.39 4.19
N GLY A 140 -5.20 1.25 3.84
CA GLY A 140 -4.64 2.23 4.77
C GLY A 140 -3.64 1.66 5.80
N SER A 141 -3.21 0.40 5.68
CA SER A 141 -2.18 -0.20 6.54
C SER A 141 -0.75 0.27 6.22
N GLY A 142 -0.55 1.06 5.15
CA GLY A 142 0.75 1.64 4.79
C GLY A 142 1.58 0.80 3.80
N LYS A 143 1.01 -0.22 3.15
CA LYS A 143 1.71 -1.08 2.17
C LYS A 143 2.43 -0.29 1.09
N SER A 144 1.71 0.61 0.40
CA SER A 144 2.28 1.43 -0.67
C SER A 144 3.44 2.31 -0.19
N THR A 145 3.33 2.86 1.03
CA THR A 145 4.38 3.66 1.66
C THR A 145 5.62 2.83 1.95
N THR A 146 5.45 1.63 2.49
CA THR A 146 6.56 0.70 2.75
C THR A 146 7.21 0.22 1.45
N LEU A 147 6.41 -0.14 0.44
CA LEU A 147 6.94 -0.50 -0.90
C LEU A 147 7.72 0.64 -1.52
N ALA A 148 7.19 1.87 -1.47
CA ALA A 148 7.89 3.03 -1.98
C ALA A 148 9.24 3.24 -1.28
N ALA A 149 9.30 3.09 0.06
CA ALA A 149 10.54 3.16 0.81
C ALA A 149 11.53 2.05 0.43
N MET A 150 11.06 0.82 0.23
CA MET A 150 11.88 -0.32 -0.21
C MET A 150 12.44 -0.08 -1.63
N ILE A 151 11.59 0.32 -2.58
CA ILE A 151 12.01 0.68 -3.94
C ILE A 151 13.01 1.85 -3.92
N GLY A 152 12.74 2.88 -3.12
CA GLY A 152 13.64 4.01 -2.93
C GLY A 152 15.00 3.59 -2.39
N HIS A 153 15.05 2.64 -1.44
CA HIS A 153 16.30 2.06 -0.94
C HIS A 153 17.06 1.34 -2.06
N ARG A 154 16.39 0.47 -2.84
CA ARG A 154 17.01 -0.22 -3.97
C ARG A 154 17.50 0.72 -5.06
N ASN A 155 16.73 1.76 -5.38
CA ASN A 155 17.09 2.78 -6.36
C ASN A 155 18.39 3.51 -6.01
N LYS A 156 18.66 3.71 -4.71
CA LYS A 156 19.90 4.35 -4.22
C LYS A 156 21.10 3.40 -4.17
N ASN A 157 20.86 2.09 -3.96
CA ASN A 157 21.90 1.12 -3.61
C ASN A 157 22.12 0.02 -4.64
N SER A 158 21.42 0.05 -5.77
CA SER A 158 21.53 -0.94 -6.86
C SER A 158 21.50 -0.23 -8.21
N TYR A 159 21.82 -0.97 -9.25
CA TYR A 159 21.72 -0.53 -10.63
C TYR A 159 20.77 -1.50 -11.36
N GLY A 160 19.98 -0.99 -12.28
CA GLY A 160 19.03 -1.81 -13.04
C GLY A 160 17.77 -1.08 -13.44
N HIS A 161 16.78 -1.86 -13.88
CA HIS A 161 15.49 -1.35 -14.33
C HIS A 161 14.37 -1.86 -13.41
N ILE A 162 13.64 -0.94 -12.81
CA ILE A 162 12.48 -1.20 -11.96
C ILE A 162 11.23 -0.80 -12.72
N ILE A 163 10.30 -1.72 -12.92
CA ILE A 163 9.00 -1.44 -13.54
C ILE A 163 7.91 -1.55 -12.49
N THR A 164 7.06 -0.53 -12.40
CA THR A 164 5.85 -0.57 -11.57
C THR A 164 4.62 -0.57 -12.46
N ILE A 165 3.65 -1.43 -12.13
CA ILE A 165 2.34 -1.51 -12.77
C ILE A 165 1.32 -1.33 -11.66
N GLU A 166 0.58 -0.23 -11.69
CA GLU A 166 -0.27 0.20 -10.58
C GLU A 166 -1.60 0.77 -11.08
N ASP A 167 -2.61 0.77 -10.22
CA ASP A 167 -3.95 1.31 -10.49
C ASP A 167 -4.52 2.00 -9.23
N PRO A 168 -4.17 3.29 -9.05
CA PRO A 168 -3.19 4.13 -9.74
C PRO A 168 -1.78 4.06 -9.13
N VAL A 169 -0.82 4.77 -9.78
CA VAL A 169 0.51 5.03 -9.22
C VAL A 169 0.39 5.92 -7.97
N GLU A 170 0.80 5.37 -6.81
CA GLU A 170 0.73 6.06 -5.51
C GLU A 170 1.97 6.93 -5.23
N TYR A 171 3.15 6.48 -5.68
CA TYR A 171 4.44 7.18 -5.49
C TYR A 171 5.21 7.22 -6.80
N VAL A 172 5.75 8.39 -7.11
CA VAL A 172 6.62 8.57 -8.28
C VAL A 172 8.06 8.69 -7.83
N HIS A 173 8.89 7.79 -8.31
CA HIS A 173 10.32 7.76 -8.03
C HIS A 173 11.10 8.47 -9.13
N ASP A 174 12.06 9.30 -8.72
CA ASP A 174 13.07 9.80 -9.64
C ASP A 174 14.09 8.69 -9.99
N HIS A 175 14.69 8.77 -11.17
CA HIS A 175 15.82 7.94 -11.51
C HIS A 175 17.05 8.39 -10.68
N ILE A 176 17.66 7.46 -9.93
CA ILE A 176 18.89 7.71 -9.18
C ILE A 176 20.00 6.84 -9.77
N ASN A 177 20.11 5.59 -9.28
CA ASN A 177 21.01 4.58 -9.85
C ASN A 177 20.25 3.57 -10.71
N CYS A 178 18.94 3.44 -10.50
CA CYS A 178 18.05 2.62 -11.32
C CYS A 178 17.25 3.50 -12.29
N ILE A 179 16.88 2.93 -13.43
CA ILE A 179 15.78 3.44 -14.25
C ILE A 179 14.49 2.95 -13.61
N ILE A 180 13.53 3.83 -13.35
CA ILE A 180 12.24 3.46 -12.83
C ILE A 180 11.16 3.84 -13.84
N THR A 181 10.42 2.84 -14.31
CA THR A 181 9.31 3.00 -15.25
C THR A 181 8.00 2.76 -14.51
N HIS A 182 7.20 3.80 -14.37
CA HIS A 182 5.84 3.71 -13.83
C HIS A 182 4.86 3.51 -14.98
N ARG A 183 3.95 2.54 -14.81
CA ARG A 183 2.87 2.27 -15.76
C ARG A 183 1.53 2.23 -15.04
N GLU A 184 0.74 3.26 -15.20
CA GLU A 184 -0.59 3.37 -14.62
C GLU A 184 -1.62 2.70 -15.54
N VAL A 185 -2.41 1.77 -14.98
CA VAL A 185 -3.48 1.09 -15.73
C VAL A 185 -4.58 2.11 -16.09
N GLY A 186 -5.04 2.07 -17.33
CA GLY A 186 -6.00 3.03 -17.86
C GLY A 186 -5.38 4.35 -18.36
N VAL A 187 -4.10 4.62 -18.04
CA VAL A 187 -3.38 5.83 -18.47
C VAL A 187 -2.21 5.47 -19.39
N ASP A 188 -1.22 4.74 -18.87
CA ASP A 188 0.01 4.38 -19.58
C ASP A 188 -0.10 3.00 -20.26
N THR A 189 -1.08 2.21 -19.85
CA THR A 189 -1.41 0.90 -20.39
C THR A 189 -2.93 0.70 -20.35
N GLU A 190 -3.47 -0.03 -21.29
CA GLU A 190 -4.92 -0.20 -21.43
C GLU A 190 -5.54 -0.98 -20.25
N ASN A 191 -4.87 -2.06 -19.84
CA ASN A 191 -5.33 -2.94 -18.77
C ASN A 191 -4.16 -3.72 -18.17
N TRP A 192 -4.44 -4.45 -17.07
CA TRP A 192 -3.48 -5.27 -16.35
C TRP A 192 -2.85 -6.35 -17.26
N HIS A 193 -3.65 -7.06 -18.03
CA HIS A 193 -3.17 -8.11 -18.93
C HIS A 193 -2.11 -7.60 -19.90
N ASN A 194 -2.39 -6.49 -20.60
CA ASN A 194 -1.47 -5.91 -21.57
C ASN A 194 -0.18 -5.42 -20.91
N ALA A 195 -0.27 -4.83 -19.71
CA ALA A 195 0.89 -4.39 -18.96
C ALA A 195 1.79 -5.57 -18.58
N LEU A 196 1.23 -6.57 -17.89
CA LEU A 196 1.96 -7.72 -17.37
C LEU A 196 2.58 -8.57 -18.49
N LYS A 197 1.82 -8.87 -19.54
CA LYS A 197 2.28 -9.62 -20.72
C LYS A 197 3.52 -9.03 -21.39
N ASN A 198 3.63 -7.71 -21.42
CA ASN A 198 4.72 -7.03 -22.09
C ASN A 198 5.90 -6.68 -21.18
N THR A 199 5.77 -6.85 -19.86
CA THR A 199 6.77 -6.43 -18.88
C THR A 199 8.13 -7.08 -19.12
N LEU A 200 8.20 -8.39 -19.33
CA LEU A 200 9.48 -9.09 -19.56
C LEU A 200 10.24 -8.62 -20.80
N ARG A 201 9.54 -8.04 -21.78
CA ARG A 201 10.17 -7.48 -23.00
C ARG A 201 10.83 -6.12 -22.76
N GLN A 202 10.63 -5.54 -21.59
CA GLN A 202 11.18 -4.25 -21.21
C GLN A 202 12.47 -4.38 -20.38
N ALA A 203 13.04 -5.59 -20.30
CA ALA A 203 14.27 -5.92 -19.58
C ALA A 203 14.27 -5.43 -18.10
N PRO A 204 13.28 -5.82 -17.28
CA PRO A 204 13.24 -5.45 -15.87
C PRO A 204 14.23 -6.27 -15.04
N ASP A 205 14.74 -5.70 -13.95
CA ASP A 205 15.36 -6.43 -12.84
C ASP A 205 14.38 -6.62 -11.68
N VAL A 206 13.52 -5.62 -11.48
CA VAL A 206 12.46 -5.61 -10.46
C VAL A 206 11.13 -5.24 -11.10
N ILE A 207 10.10 -5.97 -10.72
CA ILE A 207 8.74 -5.73 -11.17
C ILE A 207 7.86 -5.52 -9.93
N LEU A 208 7.20 -4.37 -9.84
CA LEU A 208 6.18 -4.11 -8.83
C LEU A 208 4.80 -4.25 -9.45
N ILE A 209 4.00 -5.16 -8.93
CA ILE A 209 2.57 -5.30 -9.21
C ILE A 209 1.82 -4.61 -8.07
N GLY A 210 1.13 -3.52 -8.36
CA GLY A 210 0.45 -2.71 -7.35
C GLY A 210 -0.46 -3.53 -6.45
N GLU A 211 -1.26 -4.44 -7.02
CA GLU A 211 -2.13 -5.34 -6.27
C GLU A 211 -2.40 -6.65 -7.03
N ILE A 212 -2.33 -7.77 -6.31
CA ILE A 212 -2.81 -9.08 -6.78
C ILE A 212 -4.28 -9.22 -6.39
N ARG A 213 -5.17 -9.25 -7.39
CA ARG A 213 -6.63 -9.33 -7.17
C ARG A 213 -7.23 -10.67 -7.59
N ASP A 214 -6.56 -11.37 -8.49
CA ASP A 214 -7.08 -12.56 -9.16
C ASP A 214 -5.97 -13.55 -9.51
N ARG A 215 -6.40 -14.67 -10.09
CA ARG A 215 -5.53 -15.74 -10.54
C ARG A 215 -4.54 -15.29 -11.59
N GLU A 216 -4.99 -14.52 -12.60
CA GLU A 216 -4.14 -14.12 -13.72
C GLU A 216 -2.96 -13.27 -13.23
N THR A 217 -3.22 -12.29 -12.39
CA THR A 217 -2.20 -11.42 -11.80
C THR A 217 -1.22 -12.24 -10.95
N MET A 218 -1.72 -13.25 -10.21
CA MET A 218 -0.87 -14.15 -9.41
C MET A 218 -0.01 -15.05 -10.28
N GLU A 219 -0.53 -15.60 -11.37
CA GLU A 219 0.24 -16.40 -12.33
C GLU A 219 1.40 -15.58 -12.93
N TYR A 220 1.20 -14.32 -13.28
CA TYR A 220 2.27 -13.44 -13.73
C TYR A 220 3.31 -13.17 -12.62
N ALA A 221 2.87 -12.93 -11.39
CA ALA A 221 3.79 -12.70 -10.26
C ALA A 221 4.73 -13.90 -10.03
N VAL A 222 4.19 -15.11 -10.07
CA VAL A 222 4.97 -16.37 -9.98
C VAL A 222 5.92 -16.48 -11.17
N ALA A 223 5.43 -16.31 -12.41
CA ALA A 223 6.24 -16.43 -13.62
C ALA A 223 7.42 -15.43 -13.64
N PHE A 224 7.22 -14.22 -13.16
CA PHE A 224 8.31 -13.22 -13.04
C PHE A 224 9.39 -13.68 -12.05
N ALA A 225 8.99 -14.24 -10.90
CA ALA A 225 9.92 -14.78 -9.91
C ALA A 225 10.69 -15.98 -10.44
N GLU A 226 10.03 -16.90 -11.16
CA GLU A 226 10.64 -18.08 -11.79
C GLU A 226 11.65 -17.72 -12.87
N THR A 227 11.35 -16.68 -13.65
CA THR A 227 12.23 -16.22 -14.74
C THR A 227 13.41 -15.38 -14.25
N GLY A 228 13.60 -15.27 -12.94
CA GLY A 228 14.82 -14.70 -12.35
C GLY A 228 14.72 -13.24 -11.91
N HIS A 229 13.52 -12.67 -11.89
CA HIS A 229 13.26 -11.28 -11.49
C HIS A 229 12.82 -11.19 -10.02
N LEU A 230 13.07 -10.06 -9.37
CA LEU A 230 12.41 -9.75 -8.11
C LEU A 230 11.01 -9.21 -8.41
N CYS A 231 9.99 -9.99 -8.11
CA CYS A 231 8.61 -9.55 -8.18
C CYS A 231 8.13 -9.12 -6.81
N MET A 232 7.69 -7.88 -6.69
CA MET A 232 7.08 -7.32 -5.49
C MET A 232 5.61 -7.04 -5.77
N ALA A 233 4.73 -7.30 -4.80
CA ALA A 233 3.31 -7.09 -4.99
C ALA A 233 2.62 -6.72 -3.67
N THR A 234 1.37 -6.24 -3.75
CA THR A 234 0.50 -6.16 -2.56
C THR A 234 -0.64 -7.15 -2.65
N LEU A 235 -1.14 -7.55 -1.49
CA LEU A 235 -2.32 -8.40 -1.37
C LEU A 235 -3.16 -7.94 -0.16
N HIS A 236 -4.47 -7.92 -0.30
CA HIS A 236 -5.37 -7.66 0.81
C HIS A 236 -5.64 -8.94 1.60
N ALA A 237 -4.99 -9.08 2.74
CA ALA A 237 -5.23 -10.09 3.78
C ALA A 237 -4.76 -9.51 5.11
N ASN A 238 -4.97 -10.21 6.24
CA ASN A 238 -4.62 -9.68 7.56
C ASN A 238 -3.38 -10.34 8.19
N SER A 239 -2.88 -11.42 7.59
CA SER A 239 -1.67 -12.14 8.04
C SER A 239 -1.05 -12.91 6.88
N ALA A 240 0.17 -13.44 7.07
CA ALA A 240 0.85 -14.29 6.09
C ALA A 240 0.07 -15.58 5.79
N ASN A 241 -0.50 -16.22 6.82
CA ASN A 241 -1.33 -17.41 6.63
C ASN A 241 -2.57 -17.10 5.77
N GLN A 242 -3.31 -16.04 6.12
CA GLN A 242 -4.46 -15.63 5.32
C GLN A 242 -4.09 -15.21 3.89
N ALA A 243 -2.90 -14.66 3.69
CA ALA A 243 -2.41 -14.35 2.35
C ALA A 243 -2.20 -15.63 1.52
N LEU A 244 -1.58 -16.66 2.10
CA LEU A 244 -1.41 -17.95 1.44
C LEU A 244 -2.77 -18.60 1.13
N ASP A 245 -3.68 -18.66 2.10
CA ASP A 245 -5.04 -19.18 1.90
C ASP A 245 -5.77 -18.43 0.77
N ARG A 246 -5.66 -17.11 0.73
CA ARG A 246 -6.27 -16.29 -0.32
C ARG A 246 -5.67 -16.58 -1.70
N ILE A 247 -4.34 -16.71 -1.78
CA ILE A 247 -3.66 -17.06 -3.02
C ILE A 247 -4.11 -18.44 -3.50
N ILE A 248 -4.15 -19.44 -2.61
CA ILE A 248 -4.61 -20.79 -2.94
C ILE A 248 -6.05 -20.78 -3.47
N ASN A 249 -6.90 -19.93 -2.89
CA ASN A 249 -8.31 -19.80 -3.29
C ASN A 249 -8.53 -19.08 -4.63
N PHE A 250 -7.54 -18.39 -5.18
CA PHE A 250 -7.62 -17.89 -6.57
C PHE A 250 -7.60 -19.03 -7.60
N PHE A 251 -7.10 -20.21 -7.22
CA PHE A 251 -6.86 -21.32 -8.15
C PHE A 251 -7.88 -22.45 -7.94
N PRO A 252 -8.35 -23.08 -9.03
CA PRO A 252 -9.16 -24.27 -8.93
C PRO A 252 -8.34 -25.42 -8.33
N GLU A 253 -9.03 -26.41 -7.79
CA GLU A 253 -8.42 -27.50 -7.02
C GLU A 253 -7.33 -28.23 -7.81
N GLU A 254 -7.53 -28.46 -9.08
CA GLU A 254 -6.61 -29.18 -9.98
C GLU A 254 -5.28 -28.45 -10.21
N ARG A 255 -5.23 -27.16 -9.88
CA ARG A 255 -4.02 -26.33 -10.04
C ARG A 255 -3.30 -26.05 -8.73
N ARG A 256 -3.87 -26.40 -7.60
CA ARG A 256 -3.33 -26.05 -6.28
C ARG A 256 -2.01 -26.73 -5.97
N GLU A 257 -1.83 -27.99 -6.35
CA GLU A 257 -0.57 -28.72 -6.14
C GLU A 257 0.60 -28.02 -6.85
N GLN A 258 0.42 -27.67 -8.13
CA GLN A 258 1.43 -26.92 -8.88
C GLN A 258 1.68 -25.53 -8.25
N LEU A 259 0.63 -24.82 -7.88
CA LEU A 259 0.76 -23.52 -7.22
C LEU A 259 1.57 -23.62 -5.92
N LEU A 260 1.28 -24.59 -5.06
CA LEU A 260 2.00 -24.78 -3.80
C LEU A 260 3.49 -25.08 -4.04
N MET A 261 3.80 -25.88 -5.05
CA MET A 261 5.17 -26.12 -5.48
C MET A 261 5.84 -24.82 -5.91
N ASP A 262 5.21 -24.04 -6.79
CA ASP A 262 5.75 -22.80 -7.33
C ASP A 262 5.95 -21.75 -6.20
N LEU A 263 4.99 -21.62 -5.28
CA LEU A 263 5.10 -20.75 -4.12
C LEU A 263 6.23 -21.15 -3.18
N SER A 264 6.38 -22.45 -2.90
CA SER A 264 7.42 -22.98 -2.02
C SER A 264 8.83 -22.65 -2.52
N LEU A 265 9.02 -22.60 -3.82
CA LEU A 265 10.30 -22.30 -4.47
C LEU A 265 10.56 -20.81 -4.63
N ASN A 266 9.52 -20.02 -4.91
CA ASN A 266 9.65 -18.64 -5.39
C ASN A 266 9.38 -17.59 -4.34
N ILE A 267 8.54 -17.81 -3.32
CA ILE A 267 8.35 -16.86 -2.23
C ILE A 267 9.70 -16.57 -1.57
N LYS A 268 9.98 -15.30 -1.32
CA LYS A 268 11.09 -14.82 -0.50
C LYS A 268 10.60 -14.29 0.83
N ALA A 269 9.53 -13.50 0.81
CA ALA A 269 8.93 -12.95 2.01
C ALA A 269 7.44 -12.67 1.81
N LEU A 270 6.67 -12.87 2.88
CA LEU A 270 5.36 -12.26 3.07
C LEU A 270 5.47 -11.29 4.24
N VAL A 271 5.14 -10.02 4.01
CA VAL A 271 5.25 -8.96 5.01
C VAL A 271 3.87 -8.40 5.27
N SER A 272 3.28 -8.78 6.40
CA SER A 272 1.96 -8.28 6.80
C SER A 272 2.11 -7.06 7.69
N GLN A 273 1.21 -6.08 7.54
CA GLN A 273 1.38 -4.77 8.15
C GLN A 273 0.08 -4.23 8.75
N ARG A 274 0.18 -3.71 10.00
CA ARG A 274 -0.87 -2.97 10.71
C ARG A 274 -0.32 -1.66 11.26
N LEU A 275 -1.13 -0.60 11.20
CA LEU A 275 -0.78 0.69 11.80
C LEU A 275 -1.57 0.88 13.09
N ILE A 276 -0.86 0.99 14.21
CA ILE A 276 -1.39 1.11 15.57
C ILE A 276 -1.24 2.55 16.03
N PRO A 277 -2.25 3.18 16.65
CA PRO A 277 -2.11 4.51 17.23
C PRO A 277 -0.96 4.56 18.23
N LYS A 278 -0.14 5.60 18.16
CA LYS A 278 0.91 5.81 19.16
C LYS A 278 0.33 6.31 20.48
N LYS A 279 0.94 5.91 21.59
CA LYS A 279 0.54 6.29 22.95
C LYS A 279 0.56 7.80 23.18
N ASP A 280 1.45 8.53 22.51
CA ASP A 280 1.57 9.98 22.56
C ASP A 280 0.57 10.74 21.68
N GLY A 281 -0.29 10.02 20.93
CA GLY A 281 -1.23 10.60 19.98
C GLY A 281 -0.59 11.17 18.71
N ALA A 282 0.73 11.10 18.57
CA ALA A 282 1.48 11.67 17.43
C ALA A 282 1.64 10.68 16.28
N GLY A 283 0.53 10.29 15.66
CA GLY A 283 0.54 9.41 14.50
C GLY A 283 0.42 7.92 14.86
N ARG A 284 1.01 7.04 14.03
CA ARG A 284 0.84 5.60 14.14
C ARG A 284 2.19 4.89 14.15
N ALA A 285 2.31 3.80 14.89
CA ALA A 285 3.41 2.86 14.86
C ALA A 285 3.07 1.71 13.91
N CYS A 286 4.05 1.18 13.22
CA CYS A 286 3.87 0.07 12.29
C CYS A 286 4.21 -1.24 12.99
N ALA A 287 3.24 -2.13 13.14
CA ALA A 287 3.46 -3.53 13.53
C ALA A 287 3.58 -4.37 12.25
N MET A 288 4.63 -5.17 12.16
CA MET A 288 4.88 -6.04 11.02
C MET A 288 5.00 -7.50 11.45
N GLU A 289 4.30 -8.36 10.72
CA GLU A 289 4.53 -9.78 10.69
C GLU A 289 5.39 -10.09 9.46
N ILE A 290 6.50 -10.80 9.65
CA ILE A 290 7.47 -11.08 8.58
C ILE A 290 7.72 -12.57 8.50
N LEU A 291 7.26 -13.17 7.43
CA LEU A 291 7.57 -14.53 7.02
C LEU A 291 8.72 -14.50 6.01
N LEU A 292 9.81 -15.21 6.29
CA LEU A 292 10.87 -15.48 5.33
C LEU A 292 10.84 -16.94 4.90
N ASN A 293 11.14 -17.19 3.64
CA ASN A 293 11.13 -18.57 3.13
C ASN A 293 12.41 -19.31 3.53
N SER A 294 12.34 -20.03 4.63
CA SER A 294 13.34 -21.03 5.04
C SER A 294 13.01 -22.40 4.46
N PRO A 295 13.95 -23.39 4.47
CA PRO A 295 13.66 -24.73 4.00
C PRO A 295 12.44 -25.39 4.68
N LEU A 296 12.24 -25.15 5.98
CA LEU A 296 11.07 -25.64 6.70
C LEU A 296 9.78 -24.93 6.28
N ILE A 297 9.82 -23.62 6.07
CA ILE A 297 8.66 -22.87 5.56
C ILE A 297 8.31 -23.31 4.14
N ALA A 298 9.32 -23.53 3.28
CA ALA A 298 9.10 -24.04 1.93
C ALA A 298 8.41 -25.43 1.94
N ASP A 299 8.83 -26.33 2.83
CA ASP A 299 8.21 -27.66 2.99
C ASP A 299 6.75 -27.56 3.46
N LEU A 300 6.46 -26.67 4.43
CA LEU A 300 5.10 -26.43 4.91
C LEU A 300 4.20 -25.84 3.82
N ILE A 301 4.71 -24.89 3.03
CA ILE A 301 3.97 -24.32 1.89
C ILE A 301 3.69 -25.43 0.86
N PHE A 302 4.70 -26.21 0.50
CA PHE A 302 4.56 -27.30 -0.47
C PHE A 302 3.49 -28.31 -0.05
N LYS A 303 3.44 -28.66 1.25
CA LYS A 303 2.44 -29.58 1.81
C LYS A 303 1.06 -28.96 2.02
N GLY A 304 0.93 -27.63 1.87
CA GLY A 304 -0.30 -26.90 2.20
C GLY A 304 -0.59 -26.79 3.70
N GLU A 305 0.42 -27.04 4.55
CA GLU A 305 0.30 -26.96 6.02
C GLU A 305 0.43 -25.51 6.53
N VAL A 306 -0.39 -24.62 5.99
CA VAL A 306 -0.33 -23.16 6.26
C VAL A 306 -0.47 -22.84 7.76
N ASN A 307 -1.26 -23.61 8.49
CA ASN A 307 -1.49 -23.38 9.91
C ASN A 307 -0.25 -23.57 10.79
N ALA A 308 0.69 -24.42 10.38
CA ALA A 308 1.94 -24.68 11.12
C ALA A 308 2.99 -23.57 10.94
N ILE A 309 2.84 -22.73 9.93
CA ILE A 309 3.82 -21.68 9.57
C ILE A 309 4.04 -20.71 10.74
N LYS A 310 2.97 -20.29 11.42
CA LYS A 310 3.04 -19.29 12.48
C LYS A 310 3.88 -19.75 13.68
N GLU A 311 3.83 -21.02 14.01
CA GLU A 311 4.64 -21.60 15.08
C GLU A 311 6.13 -21.59 14.71
N VAL A 312 6.47 -21.89 13.45
CA VAL A 312 7.85 -21.81 12.94
C VAL A 312 8.35 -20.39 12.97
N MET A 313 7.54 -19.41 12.53
CA MET A 313 7.90 -17.98 12.58
C MET A 313 8.22 -17.53 14.00
N ALA A 314 7.40 -17.90 14.99
CA ALA A 314 7.60 -17.54 16.39
C ALA A 314 8.93 -18.06 16.96
N LYS A 315 9.44 -19.18 16.44
CA LYS A 315 10.71 -19.81 16.83
C LYS A 315 11.91 -19.38 16.00
N SER A 316 11.72 -18.56 14.96
CA SER A 316 12.76 -18.21 13.98
C SER A 316 13.04 -16.68 13.94
N ARG A 317 12.91 -16.01 15.07
CA ARG A 317 13.15 -14.55 15.17
C ARG A 317 14.59 -14.16 14.86
N GLU A 318 15.56 -15.02 15.19
CA GLU A 318 16.99 -14.84 14.88
C GLU A 318 17.25 -14.82 13.37
N LEU A 319 16.38 -15.40 12.56
CA LEU A 319 16.44 -15.34 11.10
C LEU A 319 15.79 -14.08 10.50
N GLY A 320 15.23 -13.20 11.36
CA GLY A 320 14.51 -12.00 10.95
C GLY A 320 13.00 -12.20 10.75
N MET A 321 12.46 -13.39 11.06
CA MET A 321 11.01 -13.61 11.07
C MET A 321 10.39 -12.95 12.30
N GLU A 322 9.15 -12.47 12.18
CA GLU A 322 8.41 -11.86 13.29
C GLU A 322 6.92 -12.15 13.15
N THR A 323 6.26 -12.40 14.27
CA THR A 323 4.80 -12.51 14.34
C THR A 323 4.17 -11.19 14.74
N PHE A 324 2.87 -10.98 14.45
CA PHE A 324 2.20 -9.76 14.91
C PHE A 324 2.26 -9.60 16.44
N ASP A 325 2.02 -10.66 17.19
CA ASP A 325 2.08 -10.60 18.67
C ASP A 325 3.49 -10.28 19.14
N GLY A 326 4.53 -10.77 18.46
CA GLY A 326 5.91 -10.39 18.71
C GLY A 326 6.21 -8.93 18.45
N ALA A 327 5.76 -8.41 17.31
CA ALA A 327 5.92 -7.00 16.94
C ALA A 327 5.15 -6.07 17.91
N LEU A 328 3.91 -6.43 18.27
CA LEU A 328 3.11 -5.68 19.25
C LEU A 328 3.75 -5.66 20.64
N PHE A 329 4.29 -6.79 21.09
CA PHE A 329 5.04 -6.85 22.33
C PHE A 329 6.25 -5.90 22.30
N THR A 330 7.02 -5.89 21.22
CA THR A 330 8.19 -5.00 21.08
C THR A 330 7.77 -3.53 21.09
N LEU A 331 6.72 -3.15 20.35
CA LEU A 331 6.20 -1.78 20.32
C LEU A 331 5.67 -1.32 21.70
N PHE A 332 5.06 -2.24 22.45
CA PHE A 332 4.64 -1.97 23.82
C PHE A 332 5.83 -1.75 24.74
N GLU A 333 6.84 -2.63 24.73
CA GLU A 333 8.07 -2.51 25.53
C GLU A 333 8.84 -1.21 25.24
N GLU A 334 8.85 -0.76 24.00
CA GLU A 334 9.42 0.52 23.58
C GLU A 334 8.56 1.74 23.99
N GLY A 335 7.40 1.51 24.61
CA GLY A 335 6.47 2.56 25.02
C GLY A 335 5.78 3.28 23.85
N LYS A 336 5.85 2.74 22.64
CA LYS A 336 5.26 3.34 21.42
C LYS A 336 3.75 3.21 21.35
N ILE A 337 3.18 2.11 21.88
CA ILE A 337 1.74 1.83 21.89
C ILE A 337 1.24 1.55 23.31
N SER A 338 -0.06 1.71 23.53
CA SER A 338 -0.69 1.38 24.80
C SER A 338 -0.88 -0.13 24.98
N TYR A 339 -1.11 -0.57 26.21
CA TYR A 339 -1.46 -1.97 26.51
C TYR A 339 -2.77 -2.38 25.84
N GLU A 340 -3.77 -1.50 25.90
CA GLU A 340 -5.09 -1.72 25.29
C GLU A 340 -4.97 -1.86 23.78
N ASP A 341 -4.20 -0.99 23.12
CA ASP A 341 -3.99 -1.05 21.68
C ASP A 341 -3.20 -2.29 21.27
N ALA A 342 -2.22 -2.72 22.06
CA ALA A 342 -1.49 -3.96 21.83
C ALA A 342 -2.45 -5.17 21.85
N LEU A 343 -3.28 -5.30 22.90
CA LEU A 343 -4.23 -6.42 23.00
C LEU A 343 -5.34 -6.37 21.96
N LYS A 344 -5.85 -5.17 21.63
CA LYS A 344 -6.90 -4.99 20.60
C LYS A 344 -6.47 -5.47 19.22
N ASN A 345 -5.18 -5.37 18.93
CA ASN A 345 -4.61 -5.72 17.62
C ASN A 345 -3.89 -7.08 17.62
N ALA A 346 -3.87 -7.79 18.76
CA ALA A 346 -3.23 -9.09 18.87
C ALA A 346 -3.97 -10.17 18.08
N ASP A 347 -3.21 -11.12 17.56
CA ASP A 347 -3.76 -12.33 16.95
C ASP A 347 -4.21 -13.31 18.05
N SER A 348 -3.43 -13.42 19.14
CA SER A 348 -3.80 -14.16 20.36
C SER A 348 -3.71 -13.23 21.58
N VAL A 349 -4.87 -12.69 21.98
CA VAL A 349 -4.97 -11.77 23.13
C VAL A 349 -4.43 -12.42 24.41
N ASN A 350 -4.71 -13.70 24.61
CA ASN A 350 -4.29 -14.41 25.82
C ASN A 350 -2.78 -14.62 25.85
N ASP A 351 -2.17 -15.03 24.74
CA ASP A 351 -0.73 -15.26 24.66
C ASP A 351 0.04 -13.96 24.78
N LEU A 352 -0.42 -12.88 24.13
CA LEU A 352 0.21 -11.57 24.26
C LEU A 352 0.10 -11.03 25.68
N ARG A 353 -1.08 -11.15 26.31
CA ARG A 353 -1.30 -10.76 27.71
C ARG A 353 -0.35 -11.52 28.67
N LEU A 354 -0.26 -12.83 28.50
CA LEU A 354 0.62 -13.67 29.30
C LEU A 354 2.09 -13.29 29.10
N ARG A 355 2.49 -13.06 27.85
CA ARG A 355 3.84 -12.64 27.51
C ARG A 355 4.20 -11.29 28.14
N ILE A 356 3.31 -10.29 28.04
CA ILE A 356 3.50 -8.99 28.68
C ILE A 356 3.65 -9.18 30.21
N LYS A 357 2.78 -9.96 30.83
CA LYS A 357 2.81 -10.20 32.28
C LYS A 357 4.11 -10.87 32.74
N LEU A 358 4.66 -11.81 31.97
CA LEU A 358 5.84 -12.59 32.34
C LEU A 358 7.17 -11.96 31.96
N GLN A 359 7.22 -11.20 30.86
CA GLN A 359 8.46 -10.76 30.23
C GLN A 359 8.63 -9.24 30.17
N SER A 360 7.56 -8.45 30.38
CA SER A 360 7.66 -7.00 30.29
C SER A 360 8.48 -6.41 31.44
N LYS A 361 9.42 -5.54 31.09
CA LYS A 361 10.20 -4.71 32.00
C LYS A 361 9.46 -3.44 32.44
N SER A 362 8.41 -3.07 31.70
CA SER A 362 7.63 -1.85 31.93
C SER A 362 6.36 -2.07 32.75
N SER A 363 6.04 -3.32 33.10
CA SER A 363 4.90 -3.63 33.96
C SER A 363 5.19 -3.23 35.41
N THR A 364 4.90 -1.97 35.76
CA THR A 364 4.64 -1.64 37.17
C THR A 364 3.32 -2.29 37.56
N ASP A 365 3.32 -3.02 38.68
CA ASP A 365 2.27 -3.91 39.21
C ASP A 365 0.81 -3.37 39.22
N ARG A 366 0.57 -2.11 38.86
CA ARG A 366 -0.74 -1.47 38.98
C ARG A 366 -1.64 -1.57 37.75
N ASP A 367 -1.07 -1.63 36.53
CA ASP A 367 -1.89 -1.65 35.29
C ASP A 367 -2.26 -3.07 34.86
N VAL A 368 -1.57 -4.09 35.33
CA VAL A 368 -1.78 -5.49 34.96
C VAL A 368 -2.87 -6.17 35.81
N MET A 369 -3.21 -5.60 36.98
CA MET A 369 -4.20 -6.19 37.92
C MET A 369 -5.64 -5.73 37.67
N SER A 370 -5.89 -4.64 36.97
CA SER A 370 -7.24 -4.07 36.80
C SER A 370 -8.20 -4.91 35.92
N GLY A 371 -7.73 -6.00 35.30
CA GLY A 371 -8.57 -6.88 34.46
C GLY A 371 -8.87 -8.26 35.09
N THR A 372 -8.35 -8.58 36.27
CA THR A 372 -8.49 -9.91 36.86
C THR A 372 -9.55 -10.01 37.98
N GLU A 373 -10.20 -8.91 38.35
CA GLU A 373 -11.21 -8.89 39.38
C GLU A 373 -12.51 -9.65 39.06
N ASN A 374 -12.73 -10.08 37.83
CA ASN A 374 -13.95 -10.78 37.40
C ASN A 374 -13.76 -12.27 37.07
N LEU A 375 -12.61 -12.88 37.36
CA LEU A 375 -12.42 -14.33 37.24
C LEU A 375 -12.79 -15.01 38.58
N LYS A 376 -14.09 -15.22 38.81
CA LYS A 376 -14.55 -16.21 39.77
C LYS A 376 -14.31 -17.59 39.18
N MET A 377 -13.39 -18.33 39.81
CA MET A 377 -13.30 -19.77 39.55
C MET A 377 -14.60 -20.42 40.07
N THR A 378 -15.35 -21.03 39.19
CA THR A 378 -16.36 -22.03 39.45
C THR A 378 -15.78 -23.40 39.19
#